data_76808d251e92d2ce184bd5c8e63efed2
#
_entry.id   76808d251e92d2ce184bd5c8e63efed2
#
_cell.length_a   1.000
_cell.length_b   1.000
_cell.length_c   1.000
_cell.angle_alpha   90.00
_cell.angle_beta   90.00
_cell.angle_gamma   90.00
#
_symmetry.space_group_name_H-M   'P 1'
#
loop_
_entity.id
_entity.type
_entity.pdbx_description
1 polymer ?
#
loop_
_entity_poly.entity_id
_entity_poly.type
_entity_poly.pdbx_seq_one_letter_code
_entity_poly.pdbx_strand_id
1 'polypeptide(L)'
;NRRTWLNQTLVMATASGGLGNGWAQSDRPVKFILPNATGSGVDAITRAVGPALGKALGANVVVENQAGAGGVVGLQALSKNAPDGNTLSMVSNNVVIFPSVLKSLPFDMPGDFTPIAIVGSTPMVLVVNPQRVSATNSRELIAQLKARPDGYNFGSGGTGTILHLTAEMFL
;
A
#
# COMPACT_ATOMS: atom_id res chain seq x y z
N ASN A 1 67.51 17.52 17.63
CA ASN A 1 67.61 16.38 18.55
C ASN A 1 66.61 15.31 18.13
N ARG A 2 67.13 14.17 17.63
CA ARG A 2 66.30 13.05 17.07
C ARG A 2 65.24 12.50 18.03
N ARG A 3 65.41 12.66 19.32
CA ARG A 3 64.45 12.20 20.34
C ARG A 3 63.18 13.10 20.47
N THR A 4 63.31 14.35 20.11
CA THR A 4 62.16 15.29 20.17
C THR A 4 61.19 15.07 18.99
N TRP A 5 61.68 14.65 17.85
CA TRP A 5 60.85 14.36 16.68
C TRP A 5 60.00 13.08 16.86
N LEU A 6 60.55 12.07 17.52
CA LEU A 6 59.82 10.82 17.78
C LEU A 6 58.66 10.97 18.78
N ASN A 7 58.78 11.90 19.74
CA ASN A 7 57.69 12.14 20.68
C ASN A 7 56.55 13.04 20.13
N GLN A 8 56.84 13.88 19.13
CA GLN A 8 55.81 14.67 18.48
C GLN A 8 54.99 13.89 17.45
N THR A 9 55.56 12.87 16.80
CA THR A 9 54.81 11.99 15.88
C THR A 9 53.93 11.00 16.60
N LEU A 10 54.22 10.62 17.84
CA LEU A 10 53.45 9.66 18.61
C LEU A 10 52.17 10.28 19.20
N VAL A 11 52.17 11.60 19.47
CA VAL A 11 51.00 12.31 20.00
C VAL A 11 49.97 12.63 18.93
N MET A 12 50.37 12.74 17.65
CA MET A 12 49.43 12.94 16.55
C MET A 12 48.72 11.64 16.08
N ALA A 13 49.25 10.49 16.39
CA ALA A 13 48.65 9.22 16.01
C ALA A 13 47.48 8.74 16.89
N THR A 14 47.36 9.32 18.10
CA THR A 14 46.27 8.96 19.04
C THR A 14 45.04 9.86 18.93
N ALA A 15 45.09 10.96 18.19
CA ALA A 15 43.96 11.88 18.01
C ALA A 15 43.01 11.51 16.87
N SER A 16 43.35 10.53 16.03
CA SER A 16 42.53 10.09 14.91
C SER A 16 41.63 8.86 15.20
N GLY A 17 41.62 8.36 16.44
CA GLY A 17 40.82 7.20 16.84
C GLY A 17 39.38 7.49 17.28
N GLY A 18 38.93 8.73 17.19
CA GLY A 18 37.64 9.17 17.70
C GLY A 18 36.60 9.56 16.64
N LEU A 19 36.77 9.13 15.39
CA LEU A 19 35.68 9.20 14.42
C LEU A 19 34.67 8.16 14.80
N GLY A 20 33.70 8.58 15.62
CA GLY A 20 32.57 7.77 16.03
C GLY A 20 31.98 7.04 14.84
N ASN A 21 31.65 5.79 15.03
CA ASN A 21 30.73 5.06 14.17
C ASN A 21 29.46 5.90 14.11
N GLY A 22 29.44 6.92 13.25
CA GLY A 22 28.20 7.52 12.79
C GLY A 22 27.43 6.33 12.23
N TRP A 23 26.41 5.93 12.93
CA TRP A 23 25.40 5.03 12.40
C TRP A 23 24.98 5.69 11.09
N ALA A 24 25.47 5.13 10.00
CA ALA A 24 24.98 5.51 8.69
C ALA A 24 23.49 5.18 8.74
N GLN A 25 22.70 6.17 9.11
CA GLN A 25 21.26 6.13 9.02
C GLN A 25 21.01 5.75 7.57
N SER A 26 20.41 4.60 7.35
CA SER A 26 20.14 4.12 6.01
C SER A 26 19.34 5.21 5.31
N ASP A 27 19.99 6.01 4.46
CA ASP A 27 19.34 7.06 3.65
C ASP A 27 18.35 6.47 2.62
N ARG A 28 18.12 5.17 2.68
CA ARG A 28 17.16 4.50 1.82
C ARG A 28 15.74 4.80 2.31
N PRO A 29 14.92 5.41 1.47
CA PRO A 29 13.52 5.64 1.82
C PRO A 29 12.77 4.31 1.92
N VAL A 30 11.79 4.25 2.81
CA VAL A 30 10.79 3.20 2.79
C VAL A 30 9.77 3.53 1.70
N LYS A 31 9.69 2.68 0.69
CA LYS A 31 8.81 2.87 -0.46
C LYS A 31 7.52 2.09 -0.26
N PHE A 32 6.38 2.75 -0.42
CA PHE A 32 5.09 2.10 -0.54
C PHE A 32 4.66 2.04 -2.01
N ILE A 33 4.51 0.84 -2.55
CA ILE A 33 3.85 0.60 -3.84
C ILE A 33 2.38 0.29 -3.53
N LEU A 34 1.48 1.19 -3.90
CA LEU A 34 0.05 1.02 -3.68
C LEU A 34 -0.63 0.50 -4.95
N PRO A 35 -1.32 -0.64 -4.90
CA PRO A 35 -2.04 -1.19 -6.04
C PRO A 35 -3.35 -0.45 -6.34
N ASN A 36 -3.55 0.70 -5.77
CA ASN A 36 -4.77 1.50 -5.83
C ASN A 36 -4.51 2.88 -6.43
N ALA A 37 -5.55 3.48 -6.99
CA ALA A 37 -5.48 4.84 -7.51
C ALA A 37 -5.21 5.86 -6.39
N THR A 38 -4.56 6.97 -6.76
CA THR A 38 -4.41 8.14 -5.89
C THR A 38 -5.79 8.64 -5.45
N GLY A 39 -5.93 9.00 -4.18
CA GLY A 39 -7.18 9.43 -3.58
C GLY A 39 -8.10 8.28 -3.13
N SER A 40 -7.72 7.02 -3.34
CA SER A 40 -8.43 5.88 -2.76
C SER A 40 -8.28 5.84 -1.23
N GLY A 41 -9.16 5.09 -0.55
CA GLY A 41 -9.08 4.91 0.91
C GLY A 41 -7.71 4.35 1.36
N VAL A 42 -7.15 3.40 0.60
CA VAL A 42 -5.81 2.85 0.87
C VAL A 42 -4.73 3.93 0.75
N ASP A 43 -4.79 4.76 -0.30
CA ASP A 43 -3.86 5.87 -0.50
C ASP A 43 -3.95 6.89 0.64
N ALA A 44 -5.17 7.29 1.01
CA ALA A 44 -5.41 8.23 2.11
C ALA A 44 -4.87 7.72 3.45
N ILE A 45 -5.13 6.45 3.79
CA ILE A 45 -4.62 5.82 5.02
C ILE A 45 -3.09 5.76 4.98
N THR A 46 -2.49 5.33 3.86
CA THR A 46 -1.02 5.24 3.75
C THR A 46 -0.36 6.59 3.95
N ARG A 47 -0.91 7.65 3.33
CA ARG A 47 -0.37 9.02 3.48
C ARG A 47 -0.60 9.58 4.88
N ALA A 48 -1.67 9.19 5.56
CA ALA A 48 -1.92 9.60 6.94
C ALA A 48 -0.94 8.96 7.94
N VAL A 49 -0.61 7.67 7.76
CA VAL A 49 0.31 6.98 8.67
C VAL A 49 1.79 7.18 8.30
N GLY A 50 2.08 7.51 7.04
CA GLY A 50 3.43 7.65 6.50
C GLY A 50 4.37 8.52 7.33
N PRO A 51 3.99 9.74 7.72
CA PRO A 51 4.85 10.61 8.52
C PRO A 51 5.21 10.03 9.88
N ALA A 52 4.26 9.41 10.58
CA ALA A 52 4.49 8.77 11.87
C ALA A 52 5.40 7.54 11.73
N LEU A 53 5.18 6.73 10.70
CA LEU A 53 6.02 5.59 10.38
C LEU A 53 7.44 6.02 10.02
N GLY A 54 7.59 7.04 9.17
CA GLY A 54 8.90 7.58 8.80
C GLY A 54 9.68 8.07 10.00
N LYS A 55 9.00 8.78 10.90
CA LYS A 55 9.61 9.21 12.18
C LYS A 55 10.06 8.03 13.05
N ALA A 56 9.23 7.00 13.15
CA ALA A 56 9.54 5.81 13.95
C ALA A 56 10.70 4.99 13.38
N LEU A 57 10.82 4.92 12.06
CA LEU A 57 11.87 4.19 11.36
C LEU A 57 13.15 5.03 11.12
N GLY A 58 13.09 6.33 11.35
CA GLY A 58 14.18 7.24 11.00
C GLY A 58 14.44 7.32 9.50
N ALA A 59 13.41 7.11 8.66
CA ALA A 59 13.52 7.04 7.21
C ALA A 59 12.41 7.86 6.53
N ASN A 60 12.67 8.32 5.31
CA ASN A 60 11.64 8.96 4.50
C ASN A 60 10.66 7.89 3.96
N VAL A 61 9.37 8.18 4.03
CA VAL A 61 8.33 7.35 3.43
C VAL A 61 7.92 7.94 2.09
N VAL A 62 8.04 7.16 1.03
CA VAL A 62 7.65 7.53 -0.34
C VAL A 62 6.47 6.67 -0.78
N VAL A 63 5.40 7.29 -1.24
CA VAL A 63 4.19 6.60 -1.69
C VAL A 63 4.07 6.70 -3.21
N GLU A 64 3.99 5.56 -3.87
CA GLU A 64 3.88 5.41 -5.32
C GLU A 64 2.62 4.61 -5.65
N ASN A 65 1.70 5.20 -6.40
CA ASN A 65 0.48 4.52 -6.81
C ASN A 65 0.69 3.84 -8.17
N GLN A 66 0.46 2.53 -8.22
CA GLN A 66 0.53 1.70 -9.43
C GLN A 66 -0.78 0.94 -9.59
N ALA A 67 -1.85 1.68 -9.89
CA ALA A 67 -3.17 1.11 -10.13
C ALA A 67 -3.21 0.37 -11.47
N GLY A 68 -4.07 -0.64 -11.57
CA GLY A 68 -4.33 -1.38 -12.80
C GLY A 68 -4.80 -2.80 -12.53
N ALA A 69 -5.69 -3.30 -13.39
CA ALA A 69 -6.27 -4.65 -13.29
C ALA A 69 -6.76 -5.01 -11.88
N GLY A 70 -7.50 -4.10 -11.24
CA GLY A 70 -8.01 -4.30 -9.87
C GLY A 70 -6.94 -4.33 -8.77
N GLY A 71 -5.68 -4.00 -9.08
CA GLY A 71 -4.53 -4.02 -8.16
C GLY A 71 -3.44 -5.02 -8.54
N VAL A 72 -3.66 -5.86 -9.52
CA VAL A 72 -2.68 -6.89 -9.95
C VAL A 72 -1.36 -6.24 -10.40
N VAL A 73 -1.42 -5.10 -11.11
CA VAL A 73 -0.22 -4.40 -11.61
C VAL A 73 0.69 -3.97 -10.47
N GLY A 74 0.17 -3.31 -9.44
CA GLY A 74 0.97 -2.85 -8.30
C GLY A 74 1.53 -4.01 -7.47
N LEU A 75 0.76 -5.08 -7.28
CA LEU A 75 1.24 -6.27 -6.58
C LEU A 75 2.34 -7.00 -7.37
N GLN A 76 2.22 -7.08 -8.69
CA GLN A 76 3.28 -7.62 -9.53
C GLN A 76 4.56 -6.77 -9.46
N ALA A 77 4.42 -5.46 -9.37
CA ALA A 77 5.58 -4.60 -9.16
C ALA A 77 6.21 -4.83 -7.78
N LEU A 78 5.39 -5.02 -6.73
CA LEU A 78 5.88 -5.33 -5.39
C LEU A 78 6.64 -6.67 -5.36
N SER A 79 6.09 -7.74 -5.94
CA SER A 79 6.71 -9.08 -5.91
C SER A 79 8.09 -9.14 -6.58
N LYS A 80 8.40 -8.19 -7.45
CA LYS A 80 9.70 -8.08 -8.15
C LYS A 80 10.76 -7.28 -7.36
N ASN A 81 10.37 -6.64 -6.26
CA ASN A 81 11.32 -5.89 -5.45
C ASN A 81 12.08 -6.82 -4.49
N ALA A 82 13.26 -6.39 -4.05
CA ALA A 82 14.03 -7.12 -3.07
C ALA A 82 13.25 -7.25 -1.75
N PRO A 83 13.26 -8.42 -1.09
CA PRO A 83 12.58 -8.63 0.19
C PRO A 83 13.43 -8.13 1.37
N ASP A 84 13.94 -6.90 1.26
CA ASP A 84 14.83 -6.27 2.25
C ASP A 84 14.10 -5.39 3.27
N GLY A 85 12.77 -5.36 3.22
CA GLY A 85 11.94 -4.54 4.11
C GLY A 85 11.82 -3.07 3.73
N ASN A 86 12.49 -2.62 2.67
CA ASN A 86 12.44 -1.20 2.24
C ASN A 86 11.30 -0.94 1.25
N THR A 87 10.71 -1.99 0.65
CA THR A 87 9.55 -1.85 -0.23
C THR A 87 8.35 -2.54 0.40
N LEU A 88 7.33 -1.76 0.68
CA LEU A 88 6.09 -2.20 1.34
C LEU A 88 4.89 -1.94 0.44
N SER A 89 3.77 -2.53 0.78
CA SER A 89 2.47 -2.17 0.20
C SER A 89 1.41 -2.09 1.28
N MET A 90 0.47 -1.17 1.10
CA MET A 90 -0.79 -1.21 1.82
C MET A 90 -1.86 -1.69 0.85
N VAL A 91 -2.56 -2.72 1.23
CA VAL A 91 -3.53 -3.41 0.37
C VAL A 91 -4.87 -3.53 1.07
N SER A 92 -5.93 -3.70 0.31
CA SER A 92 -7.23 -4.10 0.83
C SER A 92 -7.38 -5.62 0.76
N ASN A 93 -8.45 -6.14 1.30
CA ASN A 93 -8.77 -7.57 1.29
C ASN A 93 -8.94 -8.21 -0.10
N ASN A 94 -8.95 -7.43 -1.18
CA ASN A 94 -8.92 -7.97 -2.55
C ASN A 94 -7.82 -9.00 -2.74
N VAL A 95 -6.65 -8.77 -2.17
CA VAL A 95 -5.44 -9.58 -2.41
C VAL A 95 -5.61 -11.04 -2.01
N VAL A 96 -6.34 -11.30 -0.94
CA VAL A 96 -6.63 -12.68 -0.48
C VAL A 96 -7.77 -13.34 -1.28
N ILE A 97 -8.54 -12.55 -2.03
CA ILE A 97 -9.65 -13.03 -2.86
C ILE A 97 -9.18 -13.38 -4.27
N PHE A 98 -8.14 -12.71 -4.79
CA PHE A 98 -7.65 -12.86 -6.16
C PHE A 98 -7.44 -14.32 -6.60
N PRO A 99 -6.82 -15.22 -5.80
CA PRO A 99 -6.66 -16.61 -6.22
C PRO A 99 -7.97 -17.35 -6.50
N SER A 100 -9.08 -16.90 -5.88
CA SER A 100 -10.40 -17.53 -6.03
C SER A 100 -11.20 -16.97 -7.22
N VAL A 101 -10.89 -15.76 -7.68
CA VAL A 101 -11.69 -15.07 -8.72
C VAL A 101 -10.95 -14.81 -10.03
N LEU A 102 -9.61 -14.83 -10.00
CA LEU A 102 -8.79 -14.60 -11.19
C LEU A 102 -8.20 -15.91 -11.69
N LYS A 103 -8.33 -16.18 -12.99
CA LYS A 103 -7.86 -17.43 -13.61
C LYS A 103 -6.33 -17.59 -13.55
N SER A 104 -5.60 -16.49 -13.54
CA SER A 104 -4.13 -16.49 -13.42
C SER A 104 -3.65 -15.21 -12.77
N LEU A 105 -2.60 -15.32 -11.98
CA LEU A 105 -1.91 -14.21 -11.34
C LEU A 105 -0.43 -14.26 -11.74
N PRO A 106 0.22 -13.12 -11.95
CA PRO A 106 1.66 -13.05 -12.27
C PRO A 106 2.55 -13.13 -11.03
N PHE A 107 2.03 -13.54 -9.89
CA PHE A 107 2.70 -13.73 -8.60
C PHE A 107 1.99 -14.82 -7.80
N ASP A 108 2.67 -15.38 -6.82
CA ASP A 108 2.08 -16.32 -5.87
C ASP A 108 1.48 -15.59 -4.66
N MET A 109 0.29 -15.98 -4.28
CA MET A 109 -0.42 -15.41 -3.15
C MET A 109 -0.86 -16.53 -2.19
N PRO A 110 -0.33 -16.56 -0.93
CA PRO A 110 0.47 -15.53 -0.28
C PRO A 110 2.00 -15.65 -0.42
N GLY A 111 2.53 -16.62 -1.15
CA GLY A 111 3.95 -17.01 -1.14
C GLY A 111 4.96 -15.87 -1.39
N ASP A 112 4.66 -14.95 -2.32
CA ASP A 112 5.54 -13.84 -2.65
C ASP A 112 5.45 -12.64 -1.68
N PHE A 113 4.56 -12.70 -0.68
CA PHE A 113 4.28 -11.56 0.20
C PHE A 113 4.28 -11.97 1.67
N THR A 114 4.91 -11.16 2.49
CA THR A 114 4.89 -11.33 3.96
C THR A 114 3.91 -10.33 4.58
N PRO A 115 2.80 -10.77 5.18
CA PRO A 115 1.88 -9.88 5.88
C PRO A 115 2.55 -9.35 7.16
N ILE A 116 2.40 -8.04 7.42
CA ILE A 116 2.99 -7.37 8.58
C ILE A 116 1.93 -7.08 9.62
N ALA A 117 0.89 -6.34 9.27
CA ALA A 117 -0.16 -5.92 10.20
C ALA A 117 -1.45 -5.51 9.48
N ILE A 118 -2.56 -5.57 10.20
CA ILE A 118 -3.81 -4.91 9.82
C ILE A 118 -3.77 -3.49 10.37
N VAL A 119 -3.74 -2.49 9.47
CA VAL A 119 -3.63 -1.08 9.85
C VAL A 119 -4.98 -0.50 10.27
N GLY A 120 -6.06 -0.98 9.68
CA GLY A 120 -7.42 -0.52 9.99
C GLY A 120 -8.47 -1.17 9.10
N SER A 121 -9.72 -0.79 9.32
CA SER A 121 -10.86 -1.21 8.51
C SER A 121 -11.71 0.00 8.13
N THR A 122 -12.33 -0.07 6.96
CA THR A 122 -13.27 0.95 6.48
C THR A 122 -14.59 0.29 6.11
N PRO A 123 -15.74 0.87 6.48
CA PRO A 123 -17.02 0.35 6.04
C PRO A 123 -17.21 0.61 4.54
N MET A 124 -17.89 -0.31 3.87
CA MET A 124 -18.41 -0.09 2.52
C MET A 124 -19.83 0.45 2.60
N VAL A 125 -20.16 1.36 1.70
CA VAL A 125 -21.48 1.93 1.57
C VAL A 125 -21.96 1.81 0.12
N LEU A 126 -23.23 1.51 -0.06
CA LEU A 126 -23.89 1.59 -1.35
C LEU A 126 -24.41 3.01 -1.55
N VAL A 127 -24.01 3.64 -2.63
CA VAL A 127 -24.46 4.99 -3.01
C VAL A 127 -25.16 4.97 -4.35
N VAL A 128 -26.14 5.83 -4.53
CA VAL A 128 -26.87 5.99 -5.78
C VAL A 128 -26.84 7.45 -6.24
N ASN A 129 -26.96 7.67 -7.53
CA ASN A 129 -27.14 9.00 -8.08
C ASN A 129 -28.63 9.43 -7.91
N PRO A 130 -28.96 10.43 -7.09
CA PRO A 130 -30.33 10.82 -6.82
C PRO A 130 -31.07 11.39 -8.05
N GLN A 131 -30.33 11.81 -9.08
CA GLN A 131 -30.93 12.26 -10.35
C GLN A 131 -31.39 11.08 -11.24
N ARG A 132 -30.92 9.87 -10.97
CA ARG A 132 -31.20 8.67 -11.74
C ARG A 132 -32.00 7.62 -10.98
N VAL A 133 -31.87 7.61 -9.67
CA VAL A 133 -32.47 6.64 -8.76
C VAL A 133 -33.24 7.41 -7.70
N SER A 134 -34.54 7.25 -7.68
CA SER A 134 -35.42 7.94 -6.71
C SER A 134 -35.55 7.20 -5.38
N ALA A 135 -35.00 5.99 -5.25
CA ALA A 135 -35.03 5.21 -4.03
C ALA A 135 -34.30 5.94 -2.90
N THR A 136 -34.92 6.02 -1.74
CA THR A 136 -34.38 6.65 -0.52
C THR A 136 -33.87 5.63 0.49
N ASN A 137 -34.13 4.34 0.25
CA ASN A 137 -33.70 3.23 1.09
C ASN A 137 -33.47 1.96 0.26
N SER A 138 -32.86 0.94 0.86
CA SER A 138 -32.49 -0.31 0.17
C SER A 138 -33.70 -1.08 -0.34
N ARG A 139 -34.85 -1.06 0.35
CA ARG A 139 -36.06 -1.78 -0.07
C ARG A 139 -36.63 -1.18 -1.36
N GLU A 140 -36.70 0.13 -1.44
CA GLU A 140 -37.12 0.84 -2.65
C GLU A 140 -36.14 0.62 -3.80
N LEU A 141 -34.84 0.65 -3.52
CA LEU A 141 -33.82 0.37 -4.52
C LEU A 141 -33.99 -1.03 -5.11
N ILE A 142 -34.13 -2.05 -4.27
CA ILE A 142 -34.36 -3.43 -4.72
C ILE A 142 -35.63 -3.53 -5.58
N ALA A 143 -36.71 -2.85 -5.18
CA ALA A 143 -37.94 -2.83 -5.97
C ALA A 143 -37.74 -2.19 -7.35
N GLN A 144 -36.99 -1.08 -7.42
CA GLN A 144 -36.68 -0.42 -8.69
C GLN A 144 -35.79 -1.29 -9.59
N LEU A 145 -34.77 -1.95 -9.02
CA LEU A 145 -33.88 -2.85 -9.76
C LEU A 145 -34.67 -4.04 -10.33
N LYS A 146 -35.54 -4.65 -9.54
CA LYS A 146 -36.39 -5.77 -10.00
C LYS A 146 -37.40 -5.36 -11.07
N ALA A 147 -37.88 -4.12 -11.03
CA ALA A 147 -38.82 -3.61 -12.04
C ALA A 147 -38.12 -3.29 -13.38
N ARG A 148 -36.81 -3.12 -13.40
CA ARG A 148 -36.01 -2.76 -14.58
C ARG A 148 -34.64 -3.45 -14.53
N PRO A 149 -34.55 -4.77 -14.74
CA PRO A 149 -33.32 -5.57 -14.57
C PRO A 149 -32.11 -5.03 -15.35
N ASP A 150 -32.35 -4.53 -16.58
CA ASP A 150 -31.30 -3.99 -17.45
C ASP A 150 -31.24 -2.46 -17.46
N GLY A 151 -31.94 -1.81 -16.52
CA GLY A 151 -32.11 -0.35 -16.52
C GLY A 151 -31.01 0.44 -15.82
N TYR A 152 -30.09 -0.25 -15.17
CA TYR A 152 -29.07 0.39 -14.30
C TYR A 152 -27.69 -0.22 -14.54
N ASN A 153 -26.67 0.61 -14.35
CA ASN A 153 -25.29 0.22 -14.30
C ASN A 153 -24.70 0.58 -12.95
N PHE A 154 -23.75 -0.23 -12.47
CA PHE A 154 -23.00 0.09 -11.26
C PHE A 154 -21.51 0.30 -11.55
N GLY A 155 -20.86 1.13 -10.76
CA GLY A 155 -19.43 1.34 -10.77
C GLY A 155 -18.75 0.56 -9.66
N SER A 156 -17.57 0.02 -9.94
CA SER A 156 -16.74 -0.66 -8.97
C SER A 156 -15.27 -0.29 -9.14
N GLY A 157 -14.40 -0.80 -8.27
CA GLY A 157 -12.95 -0.62 -8.36
C GLY A 157 -12.28 -1.51 -9.43
N GLY A 158 -13.06 -2.23 -10.24
CA GLY A 158 -12.57 -3.19 -11.23
C GLY A 158 -13.00 -4.62 -10.91
N THR A 159 -12.99 -5.47 -11.93
CA THR A 159 -13.40 -6.88 -11.83
C THR A 159 -12.56 -7.62 -10.76
N GLY A 160 -13.24 -8.42 -9.93
CA GLY A 160 -12.60 -9.18 -8.84
C GLY A 160 -12.28 -8.38 -7.59
N THR A 161 -12.50 -7.07 -7.57
CA THR A 161 -12.35 -6.29 -6.35
C THR A 161 -13.49 -6.53 -5.37
N ILE A 162 -13.27 -6.26 -4.09
CA ILE A 162 -14.32 -6.39 -3.07
C ILE A 162 -15.55 -5.52 -3.39
N LEU A 163 -15.34 -4.34 -3.98
CA LEU A 163 -16.44 -3.47 -4.41
C LEU A 163 -17.27 -4.11 -5.52
N HIS A 164 -16.64 -4.79 -6.48
CA HIS A 164 -17.32 -5.54 -7.53
C HIS A 164 -18.11 -6.71 -6.94
N LEU A 165 -17.45 -7.57 -6.16
CA LEU A 165 -18.08 -8.74 -5.58
C LEU A 165 -19.25 -8.40 -4.65
N THR A 166 -19.11 -7.31 -3.86
CA THR A 166 -20.22 -6.88 -3.00
C THR A 166 -21.41 -6.36 -3.81
N ALA A 167 -21.15 -5.66 -4.92
CA ALA A 167 -22.24 -5.25 -5.83
C ALA A 167 -22.94 -6.45 -6.46
N GLU A 168 -22.18 -7.42 -6.95
CA GLU A 168 -22.72 -8.68 -7.51
C GLU A 168 -23.54 -9.48 -6.47
N MET A 169 -23.13 -9.48 -5.21
CA MET A 169 -23.90 -10.13 -4.15
C MET A 169 -25.17 -9.40 -3.77
N PHE A 170 -25.26 -8.09 -4.06
CA PHE A 170 -26.45 -7.29 -3.79
C PHE A 170 -27.50 -7.42 -4.89
N LEU A 171 -27.09 -7.69 -6.13
CA LEU A 171 -27.96 -7.80 -7.31
C LEU A 171 -28.60 -9.18 -7.39
#